data_81f57fea93e2b44e1c701dcbd9a802c4
#
_entry.id   81f57fea93e2b44e1c701dcbd9a802c4
#
_cell.length_a   1.000
_cell.length_b   1.000
_cell.length_c   1.000
_cell.angle_alpha   90.00
_cell.angle_beta   90.00
_cell.angle_gamma   90.00
#
_symmetry.space_group_name_H-M   'P 1'
#
loop_
_entity.id
_entity.type
_entity.pdbx_description
1 polymer ?
#
loop_
_entity_poly.entity_id
_entity_poly.type
_entity_poly.pdbx_seq_one_letter_code
_entity_poly.pdbx_strand_id
1 'polypeptide(L)'
;MNPQHLALAISWAAQDPDPETKAELLDLIEAADFEAISDRMGSRLDFGTAGLRGELGAGSNRMNRVLVAQAAAGIRDYVLEHFKQNPSVVIGFDGRINSAVFARDSAEIFAAAGIRTMLLDGVVPTPVLAFAGKHLNTSAAVMVTASHNPPRDNGYKVYLGGSNGGSQIISPTDKEIAANIRLIAETQTFDAIPKRTNYEIIGDEMRQAYVGETASLTGEIENGDSLKIVYTAMHGVGWHVIEKLFEAVGLAKPITVDAQLLPDGSFPTVAFPNPEEP
;
A
#
# COMPACT_ATOMS: atom_id res chain seq x y z
N MET A 1 -28.04 21.25 -1.00
CA MET A 1 -26.65 21.53 -0.55
C MET A 1 -26.52 21.21 0.93
N ASN A 2 -25.55 20.39 1.34
CA ASN A 2 -25.19 20.23 2.74
C ASN A 2 -24.05 21.22 3.08
N PRO A 3 -24.28 22.28 3.85
CA PRO A 3 -23.27 23.29 4.17
C PRO A 3 -22.04 22.70 4.89
N GLN A 4 -22.22 21.58 5.60
CA GLN A 4 -21.13 20.89 6.28
C GLN A 4 -20.13 20.28 5.29
N HIS A 5 -20.60 19.67 4.20
CA HIS A 5 -19.73 19.07 3.20
C HIS A 5 -18.87 20.12 2.49
N LEU A 6 -19.42 21.29 2.20
CA LEU A 6 -18.66 22.40 1.63
C LEU A 6 -17.58 22.91 2.61
N ALA A 7 -17.93 23.08 3.88
CA ALA A 7 -16.95 23.49 4.90
C ALA A 7 -15.82 22.46 5.06
N LEU A 8 -16.15 21.17 5.05
CA LEU A 8 -15.18 20.08 5.06
C LEU A 8 -14.29 20.09 3.82
N ALA A 9 -14.85 20.31 2.63
CA ALA A 9 -14.09 20.40 1.38
C ALA A 9 -13.07 21.54 1.41
N ILE A 10 -13.47 22.72 1.86
CA ILE A 10 -12.57 23.88 2.02
C ILE A 10 -11.43 23.57 3.01
N SER A 11 -11.77 22.99 4.16
CA SER A 11 -10.76 22.59 5.17
C SER A 11 -9.82 21.50 4.64
N TRP A 12 -10.35 20.55 3.85
CA TRP A 12 -9.54 19.49 3.23
C TRP A 12 -8.57 20.07 2.21
N ALA A 13 -9.06 20.90 1.27
CA ALA A 13 -8.21 21.55 0.27
C ALA A 13 -7.11 22.42 0.89
N ALA A 14 -7.37 23.03 2.05
CA ALA A 14 -6.37 23.85 2.76
C ALA A 14 -5.17 23.03 3.25
N GLN A 15 -5.37 21.78 3.64
CA GLN A 15 -4.32 20.88 4.17
C GLN A 15 -3.77 19.88 3.16
N ASP A 16 -4.38 19.76 1.97
CA ASP A 16 -3.98 18.76 0.98
C ASP A 16 -2.59 19.11 0.39
N PRO A 17 -1.57 18.25 0.58
CA PRO A 17 -0.22 18.49 0.09
C PRO A 17 -0.06 18.13 -1.39
N ASP A 18 -1.03 17.42 -1.98
CA ASP A 18 -1.00 17.00 -3.37
C ASP A 18 -1.65 18.06 -4.26
N PRO A 19 -0.90 18.66 -5.20
CA PRO A 19 -1.44 19.73 -6.05
C PRO A 19 -2.59 19.24 -6.94
N GLU A 20 -2.61 17.97 -7.36
CA GLU A 20 -3.64 17.43 -8.24
C GLU A 20 -4.97 17.27 -7.51
N THR A 21 -4.98 16.58 -6.36
CA THR A 21 -6.20 16.39 -5.56
C THR A 21 -6.68 17.69 -4.93
N LYS A 22 -5.75 18.59 -4.58
CA LYS A 22 -6.09 19.94 -4.12
C LYS A 22 -6.81 20.75 -5.22
N ALA A 23 -6.26 20.74 -6.45
CA ALA A 23 -6.88 21.44 -7.58
C ALA A 23 -8.25 20.84 -7.90
N GLU A 24 -8.36 19.51 -7.97
CA GLU A 24 -9.64 18.79 -8.16
C GLU A 24 -10.73 19.32 -7.22
N LEU A 25 -10.42 19.41 -5.93
CA LEU A 25 -11.41 19.83 -4.93
C LEU A 25 -11.75 21.33 -5.02
N LEU A 26 -10.75 22.17 -5.35
CA LEU A 26 -10.96 23.60 -5.54
C LEU A 26 -11.83 23.89 -6.77
N ASP A 27 -11.60 23.15 -7.88
CA ASP A 27 -12.41 23.25 -9.10
C ASP A 27 -13.89 22.88 -8.84
N LEU A 28 -14.13 21.82 -8.05
CA LEU A 28 -15.49 21.44 -7.66
C LEU A 28 -16.17 22.49 -6.76
N ILE A 29 -15.39 23.14 -5.89
CA ILE A 29 -15.90 24.23 -5.04
C ILE A 29 -16.26 25.45 -5.89
N GLU A 30 -15.39 25.83 -6.82
CA GLU A 30 -15.60 26.97 -7.73
C GLU A 30 -16.79 26.75 -8.67
N ALA A 31 -16.92 25.51 -9.20
CA ALA A 31 -18.05 25.10 -10.03
C ALA A 31 -19.37 24.96 -9.27
N ALA A 32 -19.33 25.04 -7.93
CA ALA A 32 -20.47 24.74 -7.05
C ALA A 32 -21.10 23.36 -7.32
N ASP A 33 -20.27 22.37 -7.68
CA ASP A 33 -20.70 20.97 -7.87
C ASP A 33 -20.90 20.28 -6.51
N PHE A 34 -22.04 20.57 -5.89
CA PHE A 34 -22.36 20.08 -4.56
C PHE A 34 -22.61 18.56 -4.52
N GLU A 35 -22.98 17.94 -5.63
CA GLU A 35 -23.15 16.50 -5.74
C GLU A 35 -21.79 15.81 -5.65
N ALA A 36 -20.83 16.23 -6.46
CA ALA A 36 -19.47 15.71 -6.44
C ALA A 36 -18.75 16.00 -5.11
N ILE A 37 -18.95 17.18 -4.51
CA ILE A 37 -18.44 17.49 -3.17
C ILE A 37 -19.04 16.55 -2.12
N SER A 38 -20.35 16.29 -2.20
CA SER A 38 -21.03 15.40 -1.25
C SER A 38 -20.58 13.96 -1.38
N ASP A 39 -20.30 13.49 -2.59
CA ASP A 39 -19.73 12.16 -2.84
C ASP A 39 -18.33 12.01 -2.21
N ARG A 40 -17.49 13.03 -2.30
CA ARG A 40 -16.12 13.02 -1.76
C ARG A 40 -16.01 13.25 -0.26
N MET A 41 -16.94 14.00 0.33
CA MET A 41 -16.87 14.47 1.72
C MET A 41 -17.97 13.93 2.62
N GLY A 42 -19.03 13.34 2.05
CA GLY A 42 -20.22 12.88 2.78
C GLY A 42 -19.99 11.56 3.55
N SER A 43 -18.91 10.86 3.24
CA SER A 43 -18.46 9.67 3.95
C SER A 43 -16.94 9.67 4.06
N ARG A 44 -16.42 8.63 4.68
CA ARG A 44 -14.97 8.37 4.77
C ARG A 44 -14.71 6.94 4.33
N LEU A 45 -13.59 6.69 3.64
CA LEU A 45 -13.16 5.34 3.38
C LEU A 45 -12.94 4.59 4.69
N ASP A 46 -13.63 3.45 4.81
CA ASP A 46 -13.54 2.61 5.99
C ASP A 46 -12.23 1.82 6.02
N PHE A 47 -11.63 1.75 7.20
CA PHE A 47 -10.51 0.86 7.49
C PHE A 47 -11.05 -0.42 8.14
N GLY A 48 -10.77 -1.58 7.54
CA GLY A 48 -11.23 -2.87 8.03
C GLY A 48 -10.15 -3.96 7.91
N THR A 49 -10.56 -5.21 7.98
CA THR A 49 -9.64 -6.37 7.89
C THR A 49 -8.85 -6.43 6.59
N ALA A 50 -9.39 -5.88 5.49
CA ALA A 50 -8.67 -5.72 4.22
C ALA A 50 -7.77 -4.47 4.18
N GLY A 51 -7.69 -3.68 5.27
CA GLY A 51 -7.04 -2.38 5.32
C GLY A 51 -7.92 -1.27 4.75
N LEU A 52 -7.32 -0.34 4.00
CA LEU A 52 -8.01 0.69 3.20
C LEU A 52 -8.01 0.30 1.73
N ARG A 53 -9.07 0.66 0.99
CA ARG A 53 -9.09 0.55 -0.47
C ARG A 53 -10.13 1.48 -1.06
N GLY A 54 -9.77 2.16 -2.15
CA GLY A 54 -10.70 3.03 -2.88
C GLY A 54 -10.05 3.74 -4.05
N GLU A 55 -10.86 4.46 -4.80
CA GLU A 55 -10.43 5.28 -5.92
C GLU A 55 -9.54 6.44 -5.45
N LEU A 56 -8.52 6.76 -6.24
CA LEU A 56 -7.69 7.95 -6.06
C LEU A 56 -8.49 9.21 -6.33
N GLY A 57 -8.32 10.24 -5.52
CA GLY A 57 -8.96 11.53 -5.67
C GLY A 57 -9.01 12.34 -4.39
N ALA A 58 -9.61 13.50 -4.46
CA ALA A 58 -9.75 14.43 -3.33
C ALA A 58 -10.82 13.99 -2.32
N GLY A 59 -10.63 14.32 -1.06
CA GLY A 59 -11.63 14.17 -0.01
C GLY A 59 -11.50 12.90 0.83
N SER A 60 -12.34 12.82 1.87
CA SER A 60 -12.29 11.73 2.86
C SER A 60 -12.79 10.38 2.34
N ASN A 61 -13.55 10.37 1.26
CA ASN A 61 -14.07 9.17 0.61
C ASN A 61 -13.22 8.70 -0.59
N ARG A 62 -11.97 9.15 -0.67
CA ARG A 62 -11.01 8.81 -1.74
C ARG A 62 -9.63 8.51 -1.15
N MET A 63 -8.84 7.71 -1.88
CA MET A 63 -7.43 7.49 -1.54
C MET A 63 -6.59 8.70 -1.96
N ASN A 64 -5.92 9.34 -1.02
CA ASN A 64 -5.02 10.47 -1.19
C ASN A 64 -4.02 10.56 -0.05
N ARG A 65 -3.07 11.51 -0.16
CA ARG A 65 -1.99 11.67 0.83
C ARG A 65 -2.49 12.02 2.23
N VAL A 66 -3.57 12.81 2.34
CA VAL A 66 -4.16 13.18 3.65
C VAL A 66 -4.74 11.94 4.33
N LEU A 67 -5.54 11.16 3.59
CA LEU A 67 -6.15 9.93 4.13
C LEU A 67 -5.07 8.90 4.54
N VAL A 68 -4.06 8.71 3.70
CA VAL A 68 -2.95 7.78 3.99
C VAL A 68 -2.12 8.23 5.18
N ALA A 69 -1.85 9.53 5.34
CA ALA A 69 -1.15 10.05 6.50
C ALA A 69 -1.93 9.80 7.81
N GLN A 70 -3.24 9.98 7.78
CA GLN A 70 -4.11 9.68 8.92
C GLN A 70 -4.12 8.17 9.24
N ALA A 71 -4.13 7.32 8.20
CA ALA A 71 -4.05 5.87 8.37
C ALA A 71 -2.70 5.44 8.97
N ALA A 72 -1.59 5.95 8.43
CA ALA A 72 -0.25 5.68 8.96
C ALA A 72 -0.11 6.13 10.42
N ALA A 73 -0.64 7.31 10.77
CA ALA A 73 -0.62 7.82 12.14
C ALA A 73 -1.48 6.96 13.10
N GLY A 74 -2.64 6.49 12.66
CA GLY A 74 -3.46 5.57 13.47
C GLY A 74 -2.81 4.21 13.70
N ILE A 75 -2.14 3.67 12.67
CA ILE A 75 -1.36 2.42 12.81
C ILE A 75 -0.13 2.65 13.69
N ARG A 76 0.56 3.78 13.57
CA ARG A 76 1.65 4.20 14.44
C ARG A 76 1.24 4.14 15.92
N ASP A 77 0.10 4.72 16.24
CA ASP A 77 -0.40 4.78 17.62
C ASP A 77 -0.72 3.38 18.15
N TYR A 78 -1.34 2.52 17.31
CA TYR A 78 -1.55 1.11 17.63
C TYR A 78 -0.22 0.37 17.88
N VAL A 79 0.77 0.53 17.01
CA VAL A 79 2.09 -0.11 17.15
C VAL A 79 2.77 0.33 18.46
N LEU A 80 2.76 1.62 18.78
CA LEU A 80 3.35 2.14 20.02
C LEU A 80 2.61 1.67 21.27
N GLU A 81 1.32 1.42 21.18
CA GLU A 81 0.52 0.91 22.29
C GLU A 81 0.79 -0.58 22.57
N HIS A 82 0.88 -1.40 21.53
CA HIS A 82 0.94 -2.86 21.66
C HIS A 82 2.35 -3.44 21.60
N PHE A 83 3.32 -2.73 21.02
CA PHE A 83 4.72 -3.17 20.88
C PHE A 83 5.68 -2.24 21.63
N LYS A 84 5.77 -2.43 22.96
CA LYS A 84 6.53 -1.51 23.84
C LYS A 84 8.06 -1.60 23.70
N GLN A 85 8.57 -2.72 23.19
CA GLN A 85 10.02 -2.94 23.09
C GLN A 85 10.44 -2.92 21.62
N ASN A 86 11.27 -1.95 21.26
CA ASN A 86 11.86 -1.82 19.93
C ASN A 86 10.84 -1.93 18.77
N PRO A 87 9.77 -1.12 18.78
CA PRO A 87 8.77 -1.17 17.72
C PRO A 87 9.40 -0.96 16.35
N SER A 88 8.99 -1.77 15.37
CA SER A 88 9.54 -1.71 14.02
C SER A 88 8.47 -1.94 12.97
N VAL A 89 8.61 -1.29 11.81
CA VAL A 89 7.69 -1.41 10.68
C VAL A 89 8.47 -1.56 9.38
N VAL A 90 8.06 -2.50 8.53
CA VAL A 90 8.54 -2.58 7.15
C VAL A 90 7.42 -2.20 6.19
N ILE A 91 7.76 -1.44 5.15
CA ILE A 91 6.80 -0.89 4.18
C ILE A 91 7.23 -1.32 2.78
N GLY A 92 6.27 -1.77 1.97
CA GLY A 92 6.44 -2.07 0.56
C GLY A 92 5.31 -1.46 -0.25
N PHE A 93 5.51 -1.38 -1.56
CA PHE A 93 4.53 -0.80 -2.47
C PHE A 93 4.58 -1.45 -3.84
N ASP A 94 3.45 -1.41 -4.55
CA ASP A 94 3.33 -1.89 -5.92
C ASP A 94 3.56 -0.77 -6.96
N GLY A 95 3.30 -1.07 -8.25
CA GLY A 95 3.49 -0.15 -9.36
C GLY A 95 2.30 0.80 -9.62
N ARG A 96 1.28 0.85 -8.76
CA ARG A 96 0.12 1.72 -8.95
C ARG A 96 0.47 3.19 -8.78
N ILE A 97 -0.35 4.05 -9.39
CA ILE A 97 -0.27 5.50 -9.25
C ILE A 97 -0.27 5.86 -7.75
N ASN A 98 0.65 6.72 -7.34
CA ASN A 98 0.85 7.19 -5.96
C ASN A 98 1.31 6.13 -4.92
N SER A 99 1.47 4.85 -5.24
CA SER A 99 1.92 3.85 -4.26
C SER A 99 3.25 4.21 -3.61
N ALA A 100 4.24 4.64 -4.39
CA ALA A 100 5.55 5.07 -3.88
C ALA A 100 5.47 6.33 -3.00
N VAL A 101 4.57 7.27 -3.32
CA VAL A 101 4.34 8.49 -2.53
C VAL A 101 3.72 8.14 -1.19
N PHE A 102 2.68 7.33 -1.18
CA PHE A 102 1.99 6.88 0.02
C PHE A 102 2.91 6.06 0.94
N ALA A 103 3.77 5.22 0.37
CA ALA A 103 4.75 4.44 1.13
C ALA A 103 5.78 5.35 1.83
N ARG A 104 6.29 6.39 1.13
CA ARG A 104 7.22 7.36 1.70
C ARG A 104 6.57 8.21 2.80
N ASP A 105 5.39 8.77 2.55
CA ASP A 105 4.65 9.55 3.56
C ASP A 105 4.46 8.71 4.84
N SER A 106 4.12 7.43 4.68
CA SER A 106 3.96 6.50 5.80
C SER A 106 5.28 6.25 6.55
N ALA A 107 6.37 6.01 5.80
CA ALA A 107 7.69 5.78 6.40
C ALA A 107 8.14 6.98 7.24
N GLU A 108 7.94 8.20 6.74
CA GLU A 108 8.28 9.42 7.45
C GLU A 108 7.48 9.60 8.75
N ILE A 109 6.21 9.19 8.76
CA ILE A 109 5.33 9.28 9.94
C ILE A 109 5.76 8.26 11.01
N PHE A 110 6.04 7.02 10.63
CA PHE A 110 6.54 6.00 11.58
C PHE A 110 7.90 6.37 12.13
N ALA A 111 8.83 6.83 11.28
CA ALA A 111 10.16 7.24 11.70
C ALA A 111 10.13 8.44 12.67
N ALA A 112 9.24 9.41 12.45
CA ALA A 112 9.08 10.55 13.35
C ALA A 112 8.64 10.16 14.77
N ALA A 113 7.98 9.03 14.92
CA ALA A 113 7.53 8.50 16.19
C ALA A 113 8.59 7.64 16.92
N GLY A 114 9.81 7.53 16.37
CA GLY A 114 10.87 6.69 16.92
C GLY A 114 10.69 5.19 16.68
N ILE A 115 9.79 4.81 15.77
CA ILE A 115 9.65 3.43 15.32
C ILE A 115 10.77 3.13 14.32
N ARG A 116 11.51 2.03 14.50
CA ARG A 116 12.47 1.58 13.49
C ARG A 116 11.72 1.29 12.19
N THR A 117 11.93 2.11 11.21
CA THR A 117 11.16 2.07 9.96
C THR A 117 12.05 1.66 8.80
N MET A 118 11.59 0.68 8.04
CA MET A 118 12.27 0.13 6.87
C MET A 118 11.36 0.25 5.65
N LEU A 119 11.85 0.83 4.55
CA LEU A 119 11.16 0.91 3.28
C LEU A 119 11.88 0.00 2.28
N LEU A 120 11.15 -0.92 1.65
CA LEU A 120 11.70 -1.76 0.59
C LEU A 120 12.01 -0.90 -0.65
N ASP A 121 13.21 -1.08 -1.20
CA ASP A 121 13.62 -0.37 -2.41
C ASP A 121 12.87 -0.86 -3.64
N GLY A 122 12.24 0.09 -4.35
CA GLY A 122 11.43 -0.18 -5.53
C GLY A 122 10.14 -0.96 -5.26
N VAL A 123 9.46 -1.32 -6.33
CA VAL A 123 8.19 -2.05 -6.27
C VAL A 123 8.38 -3.50 -5.87
N VAL A 124 7.46 -4.04 -5.05
CA VAL A 124 7.49 -5.43 -4.59
C VAL A 124 6.10 -6.07 -4.65
N PRO A 125 6.01 -7.38 -4.93
CA PRO A 125 4.76 -8.12 -4.74
C PRO A 125 4.41 -8.24 -3.25
N THR A 126 3.12 -8.26 -2.96
CA THR A 126 2.60 -8.40 -1.58
C THR A 126 3.23 -9.57 -0.80
N PRO A 127 3.45 -10.76 -1.38
CA PRO A 127 4.10 -11.86 -0.65
C PRO A 127 5.52 -11.55 -0.17
N VAL A 128 6.29 -10.77 -0.94
CA VAL A 128 7.64 -10.34 -0.53
C VAL A 128 7.59 -9.45 0.70
N LEU A 129 6.63 -8.52 0.76
CA LEU A 129 6.46 -7.69 1.94
C LEU A 129 5.99 -8.50 3.16
N ALA A 130 5.01 -9.38 3.01
CA ALA A 130 4.53 -10.23 4.10
C ALA A 130 5.67 -11.10 4.64
N PHE A 131 6.49 -11.67 3.74
CA PHE A 131 7.70 -12.39 4.09
C PHE A 131 8.70 -11.49 4.85
N ALA A 132 8.96 -10.28 4.35
CA ALA A 132 9.86 -9.33 4.99
C ALA A 132 9.43 -9.01 6.43
N GLY A 133 8.14 -8.80 6.66
CA GLY A 133 7.58 -8.56 7.99
C GLY A 133 7.90 -9.69 8.97
N LYS A 134 7.75 -10.94 8.54
CA LYS A 134 8.07 -12.13 9.33
C LYS A 134 9.58 -12.34 9.46
N HIS A 135 10.33 -12.25 8.37
CA HIS A 135 11.77 -12.51 8.31
C HIS A 135 12.56 -11.51 9.18
N LEU A 136 12.17 -10.24 9.15
CA LEU A 136 12.77 -9.17 9.94
C LEU A 136 12.18 -9.07 11.35
N ASN A 137 11.20 -9.91 11.69
CA ASN A 137 10.49 -9.92 12.97
C ASN A 137 9.98 -8.53 13.35
N THR A 138 9.31 -7.84 12.41
CA THR A 138 8.79 -6.49 12.65
C THR A 138 7.50 -6.52 13.45
N SER A 139 7.18 -5.41 14.14
CA SER A 139 5.91 -5.21 14.84
C SER A 139 4.73 -5.13 13.86
N ALA A 140 4.94 -4.47 12.72
CA ALA A 140 3.97 -4.42 11.64
C ALA A 140 4.66 -4.41 10.27
N ALA A 141 3.91 -4.79 9.24
CA ALA A 141 4.29 -4.61 7.85
C ALA A 141 3.13 -3.98 7.07
N VAL A 142 3.44 -3.06 6.19
CA VAL A 142 2.46 -2.29 5.43
C VAL A 142 2.70 -2.44 3.95
N MET A 143 1.67 -2.85 3.22
CA MET A 143 1.70 -2.93 1.76
C MET A 143 0.78 -1.90 1.14
N VAL A 144 1.34 -0.99 0.36
CA VAL A 144 0.58 -0.02 -0.43
C VAL A 144 0.21 -0.65 -1.77
N THR A 145 -1.05 -1.04 -1.90
CA THR A 145 -1.58 -1.77 -3.07
C THR A 145 -3.10 -1.82 -3.05
N ALA A 146 -3.73 -1.81 -4.21
CA ALA A 146 -5.14 -2.20 -4.37
C ALA A 146 -5.31 -3.59 -5.01
N SER A 147 -4.24 -4.44 -5.02
CA SER A 147 -4.31 -5.79 -5.57
C SER A 147 -4.73 -5.80 -7.05
N HIS A 148 -5.89 -6.40 -7.36
CA HIS A 148 -6.48 -6.51 -8.70
C HIS A 148 -7.64 -5.53 -8.94
N ASN A 149 -7.81 -4.52 -8.11
CA ASN A 149 -8.86 -3.50 -8.29
C ASN A 149 -8.62 -2.65 -9.55
N PRO A 150 -9.64 -1.90 -10.02
CA PRO A 150 -9.50 -1.00 -11.15
C PRO A 150 -8.22 -0.13 -11.12
N PRO A 151 -7.72 0.33 -12.27
CA PRO A 151 -6.46 1.09 -12.35
C PRO A 151 -6.42 2.35 -11.47
N ARG A 152 -7.57 3.00 -11.29
CA ARG A 152 -7.68 4.22 -10.47
C ARG A 152 -7.72 3.95 -8.96
N ASP A 153 -7.77 2.70 -8.53
CA ASP A 153 -7.79 2.36 -7.11
C ASP A 153 -6.37 2.26 -6.54
N ASN A 154 -6.24 2.64 -5.28
CA ASN A 154 -5.09 2.30 -4.44
C ASN A 154 -5.58 1.83 -3.06
N GLY A 155 -4.66 1.35 -2.23
CA GLY A 155 -5.04 0.79 -0.94
C GLY A 155 -3.85 0.58 0.00
N TYR A 156 -4.16 0.03 1.17
CA TYR A 156 -3.24 -0.07 2.28
C TYR A 156 -3.53 -1.34 3.08
N LYS A 157 -2.70 -2.39 2.94
CA LYS A 157 -2.83 -3.64 3.71
C LYS A 157 -1.88 -3.63 4.89
N VAL A 158 -2.31 -4.16 6.03
CA VAL A 158 -1.53 -4.21 7.26
C VAL A 158 -1.39 -5.64 7.75
N TYR A 159 -0.17 -6.00 8.13
CA TYR A 159 0.22 -7.27 8.73
C TYR A 159 0.83 -7.00 10.09
N LEU A 160 0.62 -7.87 11.08
CA LEU A 160 1.16 -7.72 12.42
C LEU A 160 2.10 -8.85 12.77
N GLY A 161 3.21 -8.50 13.37
CA GLY A 161 4.18 -9.40 13.95
C GLY A 161 3.82 -9.88 15.36
N GLY A 162 4.83 -10.29 16.12
CA GLY A 162 4.65 -10.81 17.45
C GLY A 162 3.75 -12.05 17.49
N SER A 163 2.76 -12.07 18.37
CA SER A 163 1.80 -13.18 18.49
C SER A 163 0.93 -13.41 17.25
N ASN A 164 0.84 -12.42 16.34
CA ASN A 164 0.09 -12.55 15.09
C ASN A 164 0.90 -13.25 13.97
N GLY A 165 2.19 -13.51 14.18
CA GLY A 165 3.02 -14.32 13.29
C GLY A 165 3.21 -13.77 11.88
N GLY A 166 3.03 -12.46 11.65
CA GLY A 166 3.10 -11.83 10.33
C GLY A 166 1.82 -11.95 9.52
N SER A 167 0.69 -12.29 10.14
CA SER A 167 -0.60 -12.41 9.46
C SER A 167 -1.24 -11.04 9.21
N GLN A 168 -2.08 -10.97 8.16
CA GLN A 168 -2.92 -9.80 7.93
C GLN A 168 -3.85 -9.58 9.11
N ILE A 169 -4.14 -8.31 9.43
CA ILE A 169 -5.01 -7.94 10.55
C ILE A 169 -6.40 -8.55 10.43
N ILE A 170 -6.96 -8.90 11.59
CA ILE A 170 -8.34 -9.38 11.75
C ILE A 170 -9.00 -8.65 12.92
N SER A 171 -10.32 -8.78 13.07
CA SER A 171 -11.00 -8.25 14.26
C SER A 171 -10.51 -8.94 15.56
N PRO A 172 -10.33 -8.17 16.66
CA PRO A 172 -10.75 -6.76 16.85
C PRO A 172 -9.73 -5.69 16.43
N THR A 173 -8.53 -6.08 16.02
CA THR A 173 -7.40 -5.17 15.70
C THR A 173 -7.76 -4.11 14.65
N ASP A 174 -8.51 -4.50 13.60
CA ASP A 174 -8.98 -3.57 12.57
C ASP A 174 -9.81 -2.44 13.15
N LYS A 175 -10.67 -2.73 14.15
CA LYS A 175 -11.52 -1.74 14.81
C LYS A 175 -10.72 -0.79 15.71
N GLU A 176 -9.70 -1.30 16.39
CA GLU A 176 -8.82 -0.49 17.23
C GLU A 176 -8.01 0.49 16.37
N ILE A 177 -7.42 0.02 15.28
CA ILE A 177 -6.71 0.87 14.31
C ILE A 177 -7.68 1.88 13.68
N ALA A 178 -8.88 1.47 13.29
CA ALA A 178 -9.89 2.37 12.73
C ALA A 178 -10.30 3.48 13.71
N ALA A 179 -10.38 3.17 15.01
CA ALA A 179 -10.66 4.16 16.05
C ALA A 179 -9.52 5.19 16.16
N ASN A 180 -8.27 4.74 16.15
CA ASN A 180 -7.10 5.61 16.15
C ASN A 180 -7.06 6.51 14.90
N ILE A 181 -7.31 5.95 13.72
CA ILE A 181 -7.37 6.72 12.46
C ILE A 181 -8.45 7.82 12.55
N ARG A 182 -9.62 7.48 13.09
CA ARG A 182 -10.71 8.46 13.27
C ARG A 182 -10.30 9.59 14.22
N LEU A 183 -9.68 9.25 15.36
CA LEU A 183 -9.19 10.24 16.32
C LEU A 183 -8.17 11.19 15.69
N ILE A 184 -7.21 10.66 14.92
CA ILE A 184 -6.24 11.47 14.17
C ILE A 184 -6.95 12.40 13.18
N ALA A 185 -7.91 11.87 12.41
CA ALA A 185 -8.65 12.64 11.42
C ALA A 185 -9.46 13.80 12.02
N GLU A 186 -9.95 13.63 13.25
CA GLU A 186 -10.74 14.64 13.97
C GLU A 186 -9.86 15.68 14.67
N THR A 187 -8.62 15.34 15.02
CA THR A 187 -7.78 16.17 15.91
C THR A 187 -6.53 16.74 15.25
N GLN A 188 -6.10 16.22 14.10
CA GLN A 188 -4.86 16.63 13.45
C GLN A 188 -5.05 16.92 11.96
N THR A 189 -4.45 18.00 11.49
CA THR A 189 -4.30 18.28 10.06
C THR A 189 -3.07 17.52 9.52
N PHE A 190 -2.97 17.39 8.19
CA PHE A 190 -1.83 16.74 7.53
C PHE A 190 -0.47 17.31 7.98
N ASP A 191 -0.37 18.64 8.10
CA ASP A 191 0.87 19.33 8.50
C ASP A 191 1.18 19.16 9.99
N ALA A 192 0.18 18.88 10.82
CA ALA A 192 0.36 18.62 12.24
C ALA A 192 0.87 17.20 12.53
N ILE A 193 0.77 16.26 11.59
CA ILE A 193 1.32 14.91 11.75
C ILE A 193 2.84 14.97 11.55
N PRO A 194 3.65 14.63 12.58
CA PRO A 194 5.11 14.71 12.48
C PRO A 194 5.67 13.76 11.43
N LYS A 195 6.70 14.22 10.71
CA LYS A 195 7.39 13.46 9.65
C LYS A 195 8.91 13.59 9.81
N ARG A 196 9.65 12.51 9.52
CA ARG A 196 11.12 12.49 9.48
C ARG A 196 11.60 11.50 8.42
N THR A 197 12.72 11.82 7.76
CA THR A 197 13.30 11.03 6.67
C THR A 197 14.36 10.02 7.14
N ASN A 198 14.50 9.78 8.43
CA ASN A 198 15.51 8.89 9.03
C ASN A 198 15.05 7.43 9.10
N TYR A 199 14.46 6.91 8.03
CA TYR A 199 14.14 5.50 7.86
C TYR A 199 15.21 4.77 7.04
N GLU A 200 15.28 3.45 7.19
CA GLU A 200 16.19 2.57 6.46
C GLU A 200 15.61 2.21 5.09
N ILE A 201 16.47 2.11 4.07
CA ILE A 201 16.10 1.51 2.78
C ILE A 201 16.65 0.09 2.76
N ILE A 202 15.78 -0.88 2.53
CA ILE A 202 16.12 -2.30 2.37
C ILE A 202 16.21 -2.62 0.88
N GLY A 203 17.37 -3.03 0.42
CA GLY A 203 17.64 -3.31 -1.00
C GLY A 203 17.13 -4.65 -1.50
N ASP A 204 17.82 -5.21 -2.49
CA ASP A 204 17.42 -6.46 -3.16
C ASP A 204 17.59 -7.71 -2.29
N GLU A 205 18.32 -7.60 -1.17
CA GLU A 205 18.56 -8.72 -0.24
C GLU A 205 17.25 -9.36 0.25
N MET A 206 16.19 -8.60 0.40
CA MET A 206 14.89 -9.13 0.84
C MET A 206 14.20 -9.94 -0.26
N ARG A 207 14.30 -9.51 -1.52
CA ARG A 207 13.80 -10.30 -2.67
C ARG A 207 14.58 -11.57 -2.83
N GLN A 208 15.91 -11.50 -2.68
CA GLN A 208 16.79 -12.69 -2.74
C GLN A 208 16.47 -13.68 -1.63
N ALA A 209 16.28 -13.22 -0.39
CA ALA A 209 15.89 -14.08 0.72
C ALA A 209 14.53 -14.75 0.46
N TYR A 210 13.54 -14.02 -0.05
CA TYR A 210 12.23 -14.57 -0.42
C TYR A 210 12.35 -15.64 -1.51
N VAL A 211 13.13 -15.39 -2.56
CA VAL A 211 13.37 -16.35 -3.65
C VAL A 211 14.06 -17.62 -3.10
N GLY A 212 15.10 -17.47 -2.29
CA GLY A 212 15.82 -18.60 -1.70
C GLY A 212 14.94 -19.48 -0.81
N GLU A 213 14.18 -18.88 0.09
CA GLU A 213 13.23 -19.61 0.95
C GLU A 213 12.14 -20.32 0.12
N THR A 214 11.58 -19.63 -0.87
CA THR A 214 10.53 -20.21 -1.73
C THR A 214 11.08 -21.37 -2.57
N ALA A 215 12.26 -21.23 -3.15
CA ALA A 215 12.92 -22.30 -3.92
C ALA A 215 13.22 -23.52 -3.05
N SER A 216 13.58 -23.32 -1.78
CA SER A 216 13.88 -24.42 -0.86
C SER A 216 12.70 -25.35 -0.57
N LEU A 217 11.47 -24.89 -0.79
CA LEU A 217 10.25 -25.67 -0.57
C LEU A 217 10.06 -26.76 -1.62
N THR A 218 10.55 -26.55 -2.85
CA THR A 218 10.38 -27.50 -3.96
C THR A 218 11.66 -28.28 -4.26
N GLY A 219 12.83 -27.71 -3.95
CA GLY A 219 14.11 -28.19 -4.45
C GLY A 219 14.23 -28.00 -5.97
N GLU A 220 15.23 -28.63 -6.57
CA GLU A 220 15.45 -28.59 -8.02
C GLU A 220 14.37 -29.42 -8.75
N ILE A 221 13.78 -28.84 -9.80
CA ILE A 221 12.73 -29.49 -10.61
C ILE A 221 13.41 -30.27 -11.74
N GLU A 222 13.33 -31.59 -11.69
CA GLU A 222 13.84 -32.46 -12.75
C GLU A 222 13.10 -32.20 -14.07
N ASN A 223 13.86 -32.06 -15.18
CA ASN A 223 13.35 -31.76 -16.51
C ASN A 223 12.50 -30.49 -16.62
N GLY A 224 12.70 -29.52 -15.73
CA GLY A 224 12.01 -28.24 -15.73
C GLY A 224 12.23 -27.42 -17.01
N ASP A 225 13.33 -27.67 -17.72
CA ASP A 225 13.68 -27.07 -19.02
C ASP A 225 12.82 -27.58 -20.18
N SER A 226 12.15 -28.73 -20.04
CA SER A 226 11.24 -29.29 -21.05
C SER A 226 9.86 -28.62 -21.10
N LEU A 227 9.48 -27.87 -20.05
CA LEU A 227 8.18 -27.21 -19.96
C LEU A 227 8.16 -25.91 -20.76
N LYS A 228 7.10 -25.74 -21.56
CA LYS A 228 6.79 -24.46 -22.20
C LYS A 228 5.79 -23.68 -21.37
N ILE A 229 6.28 -22.65 -20.69
CA ILE A 229 5.47 -21.80 -19.83
C ILE A 229 5.35 -20.42 -20.48
N VAL A 230 4.13 -19.89 -20.56
CA VAL A 230 3.87 -18.51 -20.96
C VAL A 230 3.51 -17.74 -19.70
N TYR A 231 4.12 -16.58 -19.52
CA TYR A 231 3.94 -15.74 -18.33
C TYR A 231 3.54 -14.32 -18.73
N THR A 232 2.58 -13.78 -18.03
CA THR A 232 2.29 -12.33 -18.02
C THR A 232 2.26 -11.81 -16.60
N ALA A 233 2.81 -10.62 -16.39
CA ALA A 233 2.67 -9.86 -15.15
C ALA A 233 1.39 -8.98 -15.14
N MET A 234 0.68 -8.87 -16.26
CA MET A 234 -0.47 -7.96 -16.45
C MET A 234 -0.17 -6.53 -15.93
N HIS A 235 1.00 -6.01 -16.28
CA HIS A 235 1.54 -4.72 -15.76
C HIS A 235 1.78 -4.68 -14.25
N GLY A 236 1.72 -5.83 -13.56
CA GLY A 236 2.01 -5.94 -12.14
C GLY A 236 3.52 -6.05 -11.84
N VAL A 237 3.84 -6.27 -10.59
CA VAL A 237 5.22 -6.19 -10.04
C VAL A 237 5.89 -7.57 -9.84
N GLY A 238 5.29 -8.64 -10.35
CA GLY A 238 5.71 -10.02 -10.07
C GLY A 238 6.96 -10.48 -10.84
N TRP A 239 7.28 -9.87 -11.99
CA TRP A 239 8.24 -10.42 -12.94
C TRP A 239 9.63 -10.66 -12.34
N HIS A 240 10.23 -9.67 -11.69
CA HIS A 240 11.59 -9.80 -11.16
C HIS A 240 11.76 -10.93 -10.13
N VAL A 241 10.70 -11.24 -9.39
CA VAL A 241 10.70 -12.34 -8.42
C VAL A 241 10.51 -13.67 -9.13
N ILE A 242 9.58 -13.76 -10.08
CA ILE A 242 9.27 -15.00 -10.84
C ILE A 242 10.46 -15.42 -11.70
N GLU A 243 11.14 -14.49 -12.39
CA GLU A 243 12.32 -14.78 -13.20
C GLU A 243 13.43 -15.44 -12.36
N LYS A 244 13.73 -14.84 -11.21
CA LYS A 244 14.74 -15.38 -10.28
C LYS A 244 14.30 -16.71 -9.64
N LEU A 245 13.02 -16.87 -9.37
CA LEU A 245 12.50 -18.12 -8.81
C LEU A 245 12.61 -19.27 -9.81
N PHE A 246 12.27 -19.03 -11.10
CA PHE A 246 12.39 -20.03 -12.16
C PHE A 246 13.84 -20.48 -12.30
N GLU A 247 14.80 -19.54 -12.30
CA GLU A 247 16.21 -19.83 -12.32
C GLU A 247 16.63 -20.68 -11.12
N ALA A 248 16.21 -20.32 -9.91
CA ALA A 248 16.58 -20.98 -8.66
C ALA A 248 16.08 -22.42 -8.54
N VAL A 249 14.95 -22.77 -9.18
CA VAL A 249 14.37 -24.13 -9.14
C VAL A 249 14.62 -24.96 -10.40
N GLY A 250 15.44 -24.47 -11.35
CA GLY A 250 15.79 -25.20 -12.58
C GLY A 250 14.70 -25.22 -13.65
N LEU A 251 13.76 -24.28 -13.62
CA LEU A 251 12.78 -24.09 -14.70
C LEU A 251 13.38 -23.27 -15.84
N ALA A 252 13.01 -23.62 -17.08
CA ALA A 252 13.33 -22.78 -18.23
C ALA A 252 12.69 -21.39 -18.08
N LYS A 253 13.40 -20.35 -18.57
CA LYS A 253 12.83 -19.00 -18.62
C LYS A 253 11.50 -19.02 -19.39
N PRO A 254 10.41 -18.49 -18.82
CA PRO A 254 9.13 -18.51 -19.49
C PRO A 254 9.12 -17.60 -20.73
N ILE A 255 8.24 -17.89 -21.67
CA ILE A 255 7.92 -17.01 -22.78
C ILE A 255 7.08 -15.86 -22.21
N THR A 256 7.57 -14.64 -22.30
CA THR A 256 6.92 -13.47 -21.70
C THR A 256 5.94 -12.81 -22.68
N VAL A 257 4.84 -12.28 -22.16
CA VAL A 257 3.98 -11.33 -22.87
C VAL A 257 4.58 -9.94 -22.66
N ASP A 258 5.51 -9.55 -23.53
CA ASP A 258 6.37 -8.37 -23.35
C ASP A 258 5.59 -7.07 -23.14
N ALA A 259 4.45 -6.90 -23.82
CA ALA A 259 3.58 -5.73 -23.67
C ALA A 259 2.98 -5.57 -22.26
N GLN A 260 3.01 -6.63 -21.43
CA GLN A 260 2.43 -6.66 -20.09
C GLN A 260 3.46 -6.99 -19.00
N LEU A 261 4.75 -7.03 -19.36
CA LEU A 261 5.78 -7.57 -18.47
C LEU A 261 6.21 -6.59 -17.37
N LEU A 262 6.38 -5.32 -17.74
CA LEU A 262 6.82 -4.28 -16.82
C LEU A 262 5.67 -3.62 -16.08
N PRO A 263 5.88 -3.18 -14.84
CA PRO A 263 4.88 -2.47 -14.06
C PRO A 263 4.42 -1.19 -14.75
N ASP A 264 3.11 -1.03 -14.90
CA ASP A 264 2.46 0.19 -15.39
C ASP A 264 1.13 0.37 -14.65
N GLY A 265 1.05 1.40 -13.79
CA GLY A 265 -0.14 1.70 -12.99
C GLY A 265 -1.37 2.13 -13.79
N SER A 266 -1.23 2.42 -15.09
CA SER A 266 -2.37 2.71 -15.99
C SER A 266 -3.00 1.46 -16.61
N PHE A 267 -2.31 0.30 -16.57
CA PHE A 267 -2.75 -0.98 -17.12
C PHE A 267 -3.21 -0.90 -18.60
N PRO A 268 -2.40 -0.39 -19.54
CA PRO A 268 -2.86 0.08 -20.85
C PRO A 268 -3.39 -1.03 -21.78
N THR A 269 -3.11 -2.30 -21.51
CA THR A 269 -3.52 -3.43 -22.36
C THR A 269 -4.67 -4.26 -21.77
N VAL A 270 -5.16 -3.91 -20.57
CA VAL A 270 -6.25 -4.61 -19.90
C VAL A 270 -7.27 -3.60 -19.37
N ALA A 271 -8.54 -3.84 -19.65
CA ALA A 271 -9.62 -2.97 -19.17
C ALA A 271 -9.78 -3.05 -17.63
N PHE A 272 -9.53 -4.23 -17.09
CA PHE A 272 -9.61 -4.51 -15.64
C PHE A 272 -8.50 -5.52 -15.26
N PRO A 273 -7.55 -5.17 -14.39
CA PRO A 273 -6.39 -6.01 -14.07
C PRO A 273 -6.72 -7.15 -13.09
N ASN A 274 -7.87 -7.79 -13.25
CA ASN A 274 -8.28 -8.94 -12.45
C ASN A 274 -8.17 -10.22 -13.30
N PRO A 275 -7.28 -11.18 -12.96
CA PRO A 275 -7.12 -12.42 -13.72
C PRO A 275 -8.32 -13.38 -13.59
N GLU A 276 -9.26 -13.11 -12.72
CA GLU A 276 -10.48 -13.92 -12.52
C GLU A 276 -11.64 -13.45 -13.42
N GLU A 277 -11.51 -12.28 -14.04
CA GLU A 277 -12.50 -11.74 -14.97
C GLU A 277 -12.23 -12.26 -16.40
N PRO A 278 -13.28 -12.50 -17.21
CA PRO A 278 -13.13 -13.02 -18.55
C PRO A 278 -12.51 -12.03 -19.54
#